data_ffba793c2a54f548bd74f118636ca69f
#
_entry.id   ffba793c2a54f548bd74f118636ca69f
#
_cell.length_a   1.000
_cell.length_b   1.000
_cell.length_c   1.000
_cell.angle_alpha   90.00
_cell.angle_beta   90.00
_cell.angle_gamma   90.00
#
_symmetry.space_group_name_H-M   'P 1'
#
loop_
_entity.id
_entity.type
_entity.pdbx_description
1 polymer ?
#
loop_
_entity_poly.entity_id
_entity_poly.type
_entity_poly.pdbx_seq_one_letter_code
_entity_poly.pdbx_strand_id
1 'polypeptide(L)'
;MPELPEVEAVVQTLRPLVQGQRIRCVHVFHAIAVKPQLAGRLTELATNSCIQRVERKGKYVLLMLDYGLLTLHFKLDGQVVWFVDQKELFERANSKENGVHVDVAFELSKGVLGFADRRHFGRVYAWESLEDSPGVASIGVDALSKDFTAATFQKLLAASVRPLKDFLLDQTRVAGLGNIYSCESLWHARLDPRRRAKSLNHEESRRLHKAIVSVLRRALECCLHPAPDFRDSQWWFQGLKRILRAYDREGEPCRRCGVAIRRIEQGGRSTYWCRRCQK
;
A
#
# COMPACT_ATOMS: atom_id res chain seq x y z
N MET A 1 -4.95 -6.23 2.79
CA MET A 1 -3.58 -5.71 2.57
C MET A 1 -3.71 -4.39 1.84
N PRO A 2 -3.23 -3.30 2.42
CA PRO A 2 -3.20 -2.00 1.73
C PRO A 2 -2.35 -2.08 0.45
N GLU A 3 -2.90 -1.54 -0.63
CA GLU A 3 -2.20 -1.33 -1.90
C GLU A 3 -1.98 0.19 -2.10
N LEU A 4 -1.62 0.63 -3.28
CA LEU A 4 -1.27 2.04 -3.53
C LEU A 4 -2.36 3.05 -3.09
N PRO A 5 -3.65 2.88 -3.42
CA PRO A 5 -4.67 3.86 -3.05
C PRO A 5 -4.84 4.02 -1.53
N GLU A 6 -4.82 2.91 -0.81
CA GLU A 6 -4.94 2.92 0.65
C GLU A 6 -3.73 3.59 1.30
N VAL A 7 -2.51 3.27 0.83
CA VAL A 7 -1.28 3.89 1.34
C VAL A 7 -1.24 5.39 1.01
N GLU A 8 -1.69 5.79 -0.18
CA GLU A 8 -1.79 7.20 -0.55
C GLU A 8 -2.78 7.97 0.32
N ALA A 9 -3.94 7.38 0.61
CA ALA A 9 -4.92 7.99 1.51
C ALA A 9 -4.35 8.17 2.92
N VAL A 10 -3.61 7.17 3.43
CA VAL A 10 -2.89 7.30 4.71
C VAL A 10 -1.89 8.45 4.66
N VAL A 11 -1.07 8.55 3.60
CA VAL A 11 -0.07 9.62 3.48
C VAL A 11 -0.72 11.00 3.45
N GLN A 12 -1.81 11.17 2.68
CA GLN A 12 -2.51 12.46 2.60
C GLN A 12 -3.12 12.87 3.93
N THR A 13 -3.70 11.92 4.68
CA THR A 13 -4.30 12.18 5.99
C THR A 13 -3.24 12.38 7.09
N LEU A 14 -2.13 11.64 7.01
CA LEU A 14 -1.05 11.71 8.00
C LEU A 14 -0.21 12.99 7.89
N ARG A 15 0.02 13.45 6.65
CA ARG A 15 0.88 14.60 6.37
C ARG A 15 0.59 15.84 7.23
N PRO A 16 -0.65 16.36 7.30
CA PRO A 16 -0.95 17.53 8.12
C PRO A 16 -0.80 17.30 9.63
N LEU A 17 -0.82 16.04 10.07
CA LEU A 17 -0.69 15.70 11.48
C LEU A 17 0.77 15.67 11.95
N VAL A 18 1.70 15.22 11.10
CA VAL A 18 3.07 14.93 11.55
C VAL A 18 4.14 15.78 10.87
N GLN A 19 3.88 16.38 9.72
CA GLN A 19 4.89 17.17 9.01
C GLN A 19 5.27 18.42 9.81
N GLY A 20 6.57 18.67 9.93
CA GLY A 20 7.14 19.73 10.75
C GLY A 20 7.27 19.38 12.24
N GLN A 21 6.82 18.20 12.67
CA GLN A 21 6.93 17.77 14.05
C GLN A 21 8.28 17.08 14.33
N ARG A 22 8.80 17.27 15.55
CA ARG A 22 9.99 16.59 16.04
C ARG A 22 9.61 15.31 16.78
N ILE A 23 10.32 14.23 16.50
CA ILE A 23 10.23 12.96 17.22
C ILE A 23 11.02 13.11 18.52
N ARG A 24 10.34 13.08 19.66
CA ARG A 24 10.95 13.21 20.98
C ARG A 24 11.46 11.90 21.53
N CYS A 25 10.68 10.84 21.33
CA CYS A 25 10.98 9.51 21.82
C CYS A 25 10.43 8.44 20.85
N VAL A 26 11.08 7.27 20.84
CA VAL A 26 10.63 6.10 20.09
C VAL A 26 10.43 4.93 21.04
N HIS A 27 9.24 4.34 21.03
CA HIS A 27 8.91 3.12 21.77
C HIS A 27 8.80 1.95 20.81
N VAL A 28 9.60 0.91 21.04
CA VAL A 28 9.51 -0.35 20.30
C VAL A 28 8.95 -1.41 21.25
N PHE A 29 7.64 -1.66 21.16
CA PHE A 29 6.95 -2.65 21.98
C PHE A 29 7.23 -4.07 21.49
N HIS A 30 7.31 -4.25 20.16
CA HIS A 30 7.55 -5.54 19.54
C HIS A 30 8.70 -5.43 18.51
N ALA A 31 9.86 -5.94 18.89
CA ALA A 31 11.08 -5.88 18.07
C ALA A 31 10.94 -6.58 16.70
N ILE A 32 9.95 -7.45 16.53
CA ILE A 32 9.69 -8.11 15.25
C ILE A 32 9.32 -7.11 14.14
N ALA A 33 8.67 -6.00 14.49
CA ALA A 33 8.25 -4.99 13.53
C ALA A 33 9.43 -4.24 12.87
N VAL A 34 10.60 -4.27 13.52
CA VAL A 34 11.82 -3.59 13.03
C VAL A 34 12.85 -4.58 12.45
N LYS A 35 12.63 -5.89 12.57
CA LYS A 35 13.57 -6.90 12.02
C LYS A 35 13.65 -6.85 10.49
N PRO A 36 14.85 -7.04 9.89
CA PRO A 36 16.11 -7.49 10.52
C PRO A 36 16.92 -6.37 11.20
N GLN A 37 16.50 -5.11 11.17
CA GLN A 37 17.18 -4.04 11.91
C GLN A 37 17.02 -4.23 13.42
N LEU A 38 17.93 -3.63 14.19
CA LEU A 38 17.83 -3.57 15.64
C LEU A 38 16.97 -2.37 16.06
N ALA A 39 16.22 -2.52 17.16
CA ALA A 39 15.42 -1.44 17.71
C ALA A 39 16.24 -0.18 18.02
N GLY A 40 17.48 -0.35 18.50
CA GLY A 40 18.42 0.74 18.76
C GLY A 40 18.70 1.59 17.52
N ARG A 41 18.84 0.98 16.34
CA ARG A 41 19.05 1.73 15.09
C ARG A 41 17.87 2.64 14.75
N LEU A 42 16.65 2.13 14.92
CA LEU A 42 15.45 2.94 14.72
C LEU A 42 15.40 4.11 15.70
N THR A 43 15.66 3.84 16.98
CA THR A 43 15.65 4.86 18.05
C THR A 43 16.73 5.91 17.81
N GLU A 44 17.96 5.51 17.50
CA GLU A 44 19.10 6.39 17.28
C GLU A 44 18.82 7.38 16.13
N LEU A 45 18.35 6.90 14.98
CA LEU A 45 18.13 7.72 13.80
C LEU A 45 16.88 8.60 13.91
N ALA A 46 15.83 8.11 14.58
CA ALA A 46 14.56 8.82 14.64
C ALA A 46 14.48 9.83 15.80
N THR A 47 15.10 9.55 16.95
CA THR A 47 15.00 10.44 18.11
C THR A 47 15.64 11.80 17.82
N ASN A 48 14.95 12.87 18.23
CA ASN A 48 15.30 14.26 18.00
C ASN A 48 15.27 14.72 16.53
N SER A 49 14.90 13.84 15.59
CA SER A 49 14.76 14.21 14.18
C SER A 49 13.41 14.90 13.92
N CYS A 50 13.39 15.82 12.96
CA CYS A 50 12.18 16.51 12.50
C CYS A 50 11.64 15.84 11.23
N ILE A 51 10.34 15.57 11.17
CA ILE A 51 9.66 15.03 9.99
C ILE A 51 9.47 16.16 8.98
N GLN A 52 10.32 16.23 7.98
CA GLN A 52 10.31 17.27 6.96
C GLN A 52 9.18 17.07 5.94
N ARG A 53 8.98 15.83 5.48
CA ARG A 53 7.97 15.48 4.48
C ARG A 53 7.41 14.10 4.76
N VAL A 54 6.14 13.91 4.34
CA VAL A 54 5.48 12.61 4.33
C VAL A 54 5.17 12.27 2.88
N GLU A 55 5.74 11.19 2.38
CA GLU A 55 5.67 10.78 0.98
C GLU A 55 5.22 9.32 0.85
N ARG A 56 4.83 8.91 -0.34
CA ARG A 56 4.58 7.52 -0.70
C ARG A 56 5.52 7.08 -1.83
N LYS A 57 6.02 5.85 -1.73
CA LYS A 57 6.64 5.17 -2.87
C LYS A 57 6.11 3.75 -2.95
N GLY A 58 5.40 3.40 -4.02
CA GLY A 58 4.70 2.12 -4.13
C GLY A 58 3.69 1.92 -2.98
N LYS A 59 3.97 0.95 -2.11
CA LYS A 59 3.13 0.61 -0.93
C LYS A 59 3.80 0.98 0.40
N TYR A 60 4.80 1.85 0.36
CA TYR A 60 5.49 2.36 1.54
C TYR A 60 5.05 3.78 1.87
N VAL A 61 4.85 4.06 3.15
CA VAL A 61 4.85 5.41 3.70
C VAL A 61 6.29 5.77 4.02
N LEU A 62 6.73 6.94 3.60
CA LEU A 62 8.05 7.49 3.85
C LEU A 62 7.89 8.73 4.73
N LEU A 63 8.49 8.71 5.93
CA LEU A 63 8.68 9.91 6.74
C LEU A 63 10.11 10.38 6.51
N MET A 64 10.26 11.41 5.68
CA MET A 64 11.55 12.03 5.40
C MET A 64 11.94 12.90 6.58
N LEU A 65 13.06 12.60 7.20
CA LEU A 65 13.59 13.31 8.35
C LEU A 65 14.56 14.42 7.92
N ASP A 66 14.96 15.29 8.82
CA ASP A 66 16.07 16.23 8.62
C ASP A 66 17.39 15.48 8.37
N TYR A 67 17.52 14.28 8.92
CA TYR A 67 18.61 13.34 8.63
C TYR A 67 18.05 11.92 8.47
N GLY A 68 18.10 11.39 7.25
CA GLY A 68 17.59 10.04 6.93
C GLY A 68 16.07 9.97 6.71
N LEU A 69 15.50 8.78 6.84
CA LEU A 69 14.07 8.53 6.66
C LEU A 69 13.59 7.30 7.42
N LEU A 70 12.30 7.31 7.74
CA LEU A 70 11.59 6.11 8.19
C LEU A 70 10.71 5.57 7.06
N THR A 71 10.68 4.25 6.93
CA THR A 71 9.79 3.55 6.00
C THR A 71 8.80 2.69 6.76
N LEU A 72 7.49 2.84 6.48
CA LEU A 72 6.45 2.01 7.04
C LEU A 72 5.83 1.18 5.91
N HIS A 73 5.72 -0.13 6.11
CA HIS A 73 5.04 -1.04 5.19
C HIS A 73 4.00 -1.87 5.92
N PHE A 74 2.74 -1.67 5.57
CA PHE A 74 1.59 -2.28 6.27
C PHE A 74 1.46 -3.79 6.09
N LYS A 75 2.04 -4.35 5.01
CA LYS A 75 1.88 -5.78 4.66
C LYS A 75 0.40 -6.17 4.58
N LEU A 76 -0.11 -6.99 5.53
CA LEU A 76 -1.48 -7.49 5.52
C LEU A 76 -2.45 -6.62 6.33
N ASP A 77 -2.12 -6.35 7.59
CA ASP A 77 -3.03 -5.77 8.59
C ASP A 77 -2.42 -4.56 9.32
N GLY A 78 -1.18 -4.18 9.00
CA GLY A 78 -0.54 -3.02 9.62
C GLY A 78 -1.33 -1.75 9.35
N GLN A 79 -1.38 -0.86 10.34
CA GLN A 79 -2.08 0.41 10.27
C GLN A 79 -1.37 1.48 11.08
N VAL A 80 -1.69 2.73 10.78
CA VAL A 80 -1.32 3.89 11.59
C VAL A 80 -2.42 4.15 12.60
N VAL A 81 -2.03 4.50 13.82
CA VAL A 81 -2.92 4.94 14.89
C VAL A 81 -2.40 6.23 15.48
N TRP A 82 -3.30 7.07 15.99
CA TRP A 82 -2.97 8.35 16.61
C TRP A 82 -3.45 8.38 18.06
N PHE A 83 -2.58 8.84 18.95
CA PHE A 83 -2.90 9.07 20.36
C PHE A 83 -2.66 10.54 20.67
N VAL A 84 -3.48 11.08 21.57
CA VAL A 84 -3.37 12.49 21.98
C VAL A 84 -2.06 12.73 22.73
N ASP A 85 -1.68 11.76 23.57
CA ASP A 85 -0.47 11.80 24.38
C ASP A 85 0.05 10.38 24.71
N GLN A 86 1.16 10.35 25.44
CA GLN A 86 1.80 9.13 25.92
C GLN A 86 0.90 8.34 26.88
N LYS A 87 0.10 9.01 27.68
CA LYS A 87 -0.80 8.37 28.64
C LYS A 87 -1.85 7.53 27.89
N GLU A 88 -2.50 8.12 26.90
CA GLU A 88 -3.46 7.40 26.06
C GLU A 88 -2.80 6.22 25.34
N LEU A 89 -1.56 6.40 24.81
CA LEU A 89 -0.81 5.29 24.20
C LEU A 89 -0.70 4.11 25.15
N PHE A 90 -0.21 4.30 26.37
CA PHE A 90 0.02 3.20 27.31
C PHE A 90 -1.28 2.61 27.84
N GLU A 91 -2.30 3.41 28.05
CA GLU A 91 -3.63 2.93 28.45
C GLU A 91 -4.23 2.02 27.38
N ARG A 92 -4.19 2.45 26.11
CA ARG A 92 -4.75 1.66 24.99
C ARG A 92 -3.86 0.48 24.59
N ALA A 93 -2.55 0.60 24.66
CA ALA A 93 -1.64 -0.51 24.36
C ALA A 93 -1.77 -1.67 25.37
N ASN A 94 -2.15 -1.38 26.61
CA ASN A 94 -2.30 -2.36 27.69
C ASN A 94 -3.76 -2.82 27.91
N SER A 95 -4.73 -2.22 27.22
CA SER A 95 -6.15 -2.56 27.42
C SER A 95 -6.49 -3.91 26.80
N LYS A 96 -7.18 -4.78 27.58
CA LYS A 96 -7.68 -6.08 27.11
C LYS A 96 -8.95 -5.96 26.27
N GLU A 97 -9.77 -4.94 26.51
CA GLU A 97 -11.10 -4.80 25.89
C GLU A 97 -11.08 -3.94 24.61
N ASN A 98 -10.36 -2.80 24.68
CA ASN A 98 -10.27 -1.84 23.57
C ASN A 98 -8.82 -1.61 23.13
N GLY A 99 -7.94 -2.60 23.36
CA GLY A 99 -6.51 -2.50 23.12
C GLY A 99 -6.14 -2.37 21.66
N VAL A 100 -5.18 -1.52 21.40
CA VAL A 100 -4.52 -1.40 20.11
C VAL A 100 -3.18 -2.12 20.19
N HIS A 101 -2.96 -3.06 19.31
CA HIS A 101 -1.70 -3.81 19.29
C HIS A 101 -0.60 -2.99 18.61
N VAL A 102 0.00 -2.08 19.39
CA VAL A 102 1.05 -1.18 18.91
C VAL A 102 2.39 -1.90 18.89
N ASP A 103 3.05 -1.91 17.75
CA ASP A 103 4.40 -2.46 17.60
C ASP A 103 5.48 -1.41 17.84
N VAL A 104 5.28 -0.21 17.27
CA VAL A 104 6.20 0.92 17.38
C VAL A 104 5.38 2.19 17.57
N ALA A 105 5.86 3.10 18.43
CA ALA A 105 5.27 4.43 18.57
C ALA A 105 6.36 5.52 18.57
N PHE A 106 6.00 6.66 17.99
CA PHE A 106 6.82 7.86 17.89
C PHE A 106 6.12 8.98 18.66
N GLU A 107 6.68 9.39 19.80
CA GLU A 107 6.23 10.59 20.49
C GLU A 107 6.67 11.82 19.71
N LEU A 108 5.71 12.64 19.33
CA LEU A 108 5.95 13.84 18.56
C LEU A 108 5.85 15.09 19.46
N SER A 109 6.15 16.25 18.91
CA SER A 109 5.93 17.52 19.60
C SER A 109 4.48 17.71 20.03
N LYS A 110 3.53 17.13 19.26
CA LYS A 110 2.09 17.09 19.56
C LYS A 110 1.57 15.71 19.23
N GLY A 111 1.11 14.95 20.23
CA GLY A 111 0.57 13.62 20.08
C GLY A 111 1.59 12.50 19.84
N VAL A 112 1.09 11.31 19.60
CA VAL A 112 1.90 10.11 19.38
C VAL A 112 1.41 9.38 18.13
N LEU A 113 2.34 9.10 17.23
CA LEU A 113 2.10 8.28 16.04
C LEU A 113 2.44 6.83 16.36
N GLY A 114 1.45 5.95 16.35
CA GLY A 114 1.64 4.50 16.51
C GLY A 114 1.60 3.76 15.17
N PHE A 115 2.38 2.72 15.08
CA PHE A 115 2.28 1.67 14.07
C PHE A 115 1.77 0.40 14.76
N ALA A 116 0.60 -0.08 14.34
CA ALA A 116 -0.08 -1.20 14.97
C ALA A 116 -0.26 -2.35 13.97
N ASP A 117 0.05 -3.59 14.38
CA ASP A 117 -0.20 -4.78 13.58
C ASP A 117 -0.39 -6.03 14.46
N ARG A 118 -1.63 -6.51 14.58
CA ARG A 118 -1.96 -7.72 15.34
C ARG A 118 -1.22 -8.98 14.90
N ARG A 119 -0.79 -9.03 13.66
CA ARG A 119 -0.14 -10.19 13.05
C ARG A 119 1.37 -10.03 12.92
N HIS A 120 1.91 -8.88 13.28
CA HIS A 120 3.34 -8.57 13.21
C HIS A 120 4.00 -8.80 11.83
N PHE A 121 3.26 -8.68 10.74
CA PHE A 121 3.83 -8.74 9.38
C PHE A 121 4.33 -7.39 8.91
N GLY A 122 3.71 -6.31 9.38
CA GLY A 122 4.11 -4.95 9.07
C GLY A 122 5.55 -4.65 9.48
N ARG A 123 6.13 -3.63 8.87
CA ARG A 123 7.55 -3.28 9.11
C ARG A 123 7.74 -1.79 9.20
N VAL A 124 8.58 -1.40 10.14
CA VAL A 124 9.06 -0.04 10.32
C VAL A 124 10.59 -0.08 10.33
N TYR A 125 11.21 0.69 9.47
CA TYR A 125 12.66 0.75 9.36
C TYR A 125 13.16 2.18 9.33
N ALA A 126 14.40 2.38 9.77
CA ALA A 126 15.15 3.63 9.68
C ALA A 126 16.33 3.48 8.72
N TRP A 127 16.53 4.47 7.85
CA TRP A 127 17.57 4.48 6.83
C TRP A 127 18.27 5.83 6.79
N GLU A 128 19.55 5.87 6.51
CA GLU A 128 20.29 7.12 6.31
C GLU A 128 19.94 7.78 4.98
N SER A 129 19.67 6.96 3.95
CA SER A 129 19.24 7.43 2.65
C SER A 129 18.18 6.52 2.04
N LEU A 130 17.55 6.97 0.95
CA LEU A 130 16.57 6.17 0.21
C LEU A 130 17.22 4.95 -0.46
N GLU A 131 18.46 5.11 -0.89
CA GLU A 131 19.27 4.10 -1.56
C GLU A 131 19.62 2.93 -0.62
N ASP A 132 19.76 3.20 0.67
CA ASP A 132 20.03 2.20 1.70
C ASP A 132 18.81 1.32 2.02
N SER A 133 17.63 1.69 1.55
CA SER A 133 16.40 0.93 1.74
C SER A 133 16.18 -0.06 0.58
N PRO A 134 16.58 -1.33 0.68
CA PRO A 134 16.51 -2.29 -0.45
C PRO A 134 15.09 -2.45 -0.98
N GLY A 135 14.10 -2.40 -0.08
CA GLY A 135 12.69 -2.54 -0.42
C GLY A 135 12.12 -1.35 -1.18
N VAL A 136 12.66 -0.14 -0.97
CA VAL A 136 12.20 1.10 -1.60
C VAL A 136 13.07 1.48 -2.79
N ALA A 137 14.38 1.26 -2.71
CA ALA A 137 15.33 1.54 -3.79
C ALA A 137 15.03 0.72 -5.05
N SER A 138 14.62 -0.56 -4.89
CA SER A 138 14.31 -1.46 -6.00
C SER A 138 12.93 -1.29 -6.62
N ILE A 139 12.10 -0.37 -6.12
CA ILE A 139 10.75 -0.15 -6.62
C ILE A 139 10.79 0.46 -8.03
N GLY A 140 10.01 -0.16 -8.93
CA GLY A 140 9.82 0.31 -10.31
C GLY A 140 8.96 1.57 -10.41
N VAL A 141 8.43 1.84 -11.60
CA VAL A 141 7.61 3.03 -11.84
C VAL A 141 6.33 2.98 -11.01
N ASP A 142 6.06 4.04 -10.26
CA ASP A 142 4.83 4.14 -9.47
C ASP A 142 3.61 4.37 -10.37
N ALA A 143 2.57 3.56 -10.20
CA ALA A 143 1.42 3.50 -11.10
C ALA A 143 0.54 4.78 -11.12
N LEU A 144 0.76 5.73 -10.20
CA LEU A 144 0.12 7.06 -10.22
C LEU A 144 1.10 8.21 -10.43
N SER A 145 2.41 7.92 -10.63
CA SER A 145 3.39 8.96 -10.94
C SER A 145 3.23 9.49 -12.38
N LYS A 146 3.78 10.68 -12.63
CA LYS A 146 3.87 11.26 -13.96
C LYS A 146 4.72 10.42 -14.95
N ASP A 147 5.62 9.60 -14.42
CA ASP A 147 6.54 8.77 -15.20
C ASP A 147 5.87 7.47 -15.67
N PHE A 148 4.72 7.09 -15.09
CA PHE A 148 3.91 5.97 -15.55
C PHE A 148 3.09 6.36 -16.78
N THR A 149 3.78 6.56 -17.90
CA THR A 149 3.15 6.87 -19.19
C THR A 149 2.77 5.59 -19.94
N ALA A 150 1.85 5.69 -20.91
CA ALA A 150 1.51 4.56 -21.78
C ALA A 150 2.74 4.01 -22.52
N ALA A 151 3.67 4.89 -22.93
CA ALA A 151 4.90 4.51 -23.60
C ALA A 151 5.88 3.77 -22.67
N THR A 152 6.07 4.27 -21.44
CA THR A 152 6.87 3.60 -20.40
C THR A 152 6.28 2.21 -20.11
N PHE A 153 4.97 2.14 -19.90
CA PHE A 153 4.29 0.88 -19.60
C PHE A 153 4.39 -0.13 -20.75
N GLN A 154 4.26 0.31 -22.00
CA GLN A 154 4.42 -0.55 -23.16
C GLN A 154 5.84 -1.14 -23.27
N LYS A 155 6.88 -0.36 -23.00
CA LYS A 155 8.26 -0.86 -22.95
C LYS A 155 8.44 -1.94 -21.88
N LEU A 156 7.88 -1.73 -20.69
CA LEU A 156 7.93 -2.72 -19.59
C LEU A 156 7.20 -4.02 -19.94
N LEU A 157 6.04 -3.94 -20.60
CA LEU A 157 5.28 -5.12 -21.06
C LEU A 157 6.07 -5.90 -22.11
N ALA A 158 6.63 -5.22 -23.12
CA ALA A 158 7.39 -5.85 -24.21
C ALA A 158 8.61 -6.63 -23.69
N ALA A 159 9.23 -6.18 -22.61
CA ALA A 159 10.38 -6.80 -21.98
C ALA A 159 10.02 -7.97 -21.04
N SER A 160 8.74 -8.44 -20.99
CA SER A 160 8.33 -9.47 -20.03
C SER A 160 7.58 -10.64 -20.66
N VAL A 161 8.06 -11.84 -20.39
CA VAL A 161 7.39 -13.10 -20.76
C VAL A 161 6.38 -13.59 -19.73
N ARG A 162 6.30 -12.92 -18.55
CA ARG A 162 5.40 -13.31 -17.45
C ARG A 162 3.93 -13.18 -17.88
N PRO A 163 3.02 -13.96 -17.28
CA PRO A 163 1.60 -13.69 -17.36
C PRO A 163 1.28 -12.27 -16.89
N LEU A 164 0.27 -11.63 -17.48
CA LEU A 164 -0.13 -10.25 -17.17
C LEU A 164 -0.34 -10.01 -15.68
N LYS A 165 -1.05 -10.94 -15.01
CA LYS A 165 -1.29 -10.81 -13.57
C LYS A 165 0.01 -10.78 -12.77
N ASP A 166 0.93 -11.71 -13.06
CA ASP A 166 2.21 -11.82 -12.35
C ASP A 166 3.12 -10.63 -12.65
N PHE A 167 3.06 -10.13 -13.89
CA PHE A 167 3.76 -8.90 -14.28
C PHE A 167 3.26 -7.68 -13.48
N LEU A 168 1.93 -7.52 -13.32
CA LEU A 168 1.35 -6.40 -12.58
C LEU A 168 1.62 -6.48 -11.07
N LEU A 169 1.88 -7.66 -10.52
CA LEU A 169 2.23 -7.87 -9.11
C LEU A 169 3.71 -7.60 -8.81
N ASP A 170 4.56 -7.52 -9.84
CA ASP A 170 5.99 -7.29 -9.69
C ASP A 170 6.28 -5.82 -9.40
N GLN A 171 6.53 -5.53 -8.12
CA GLN A 171 6.78 -4.16 -7.63
C GLN A 171 8.05 -3.54 -8.20
N THR A 172 8.97 -4.32 -8.76
CA THR A 172 10.19 -3.81 -9.41
C THR A 172 9.90 -3.28 -10.82
N ARG A 173 8.72 -3.56 -11.38
CA ARG A 173 8.27 -3.11 -12.70
C ARG A 173 7.22 -2.01 -12.59
N VAL A 174 6.07 -2.33 -11.96
CA VAL A 174 4.98 -1.38 -11.74
C VAL A 174 4.64 -1.39 -10.25
N ALA A 175 5.02 -0.33 -9.57
CA ALA A 175 4.84 -0.22 -8.14
C ALA A 175 3.40 0.16 -7.76
N GLY A 176 2.95 -0.37 -6.63
CA GLY A 176 1.69 -0.01 -6.02
C GLY A 176 0.53 -0.97 -6.30
N LEU A 177 0.54 -1.71 -7.41
CA LEU A 177 -0.48 -2.71 -7.71
C LEU A 177 -0.29 -3.95 -6.82
N GLY A 178 -1.39 -4.45 -6.28
CA GLY A 178 -1.45 -5.74 -5.62
C GLY A 178 -2.53 -6.63 -6.22
N ASN A 179 -3.04 -7.56 -5.43
CA ASN A 179 -3.99 -8.56 -5.91
C ASN A 179 -5.33 -7.97 -6.32
N ILE A 180 -5.81 -6.99 -5.57
CA ILE A 180 -7.09 -6.33 -5.80
C ILE A 180 -7.05 -5.58 -7.13
N TYR A 181 -6.17 -4.60 -7.22
CA TYR A 181 -6.17 -3.69 -8.36
C TYR A 181 -5.59 -4.29 -9.64
N SER A 182 -4.79 -5.36 -9.55
CA SER A 182 -4.41 -6.13 -10.74
C SER A 182 -5.60 -6.87 -11.34
N CYS A 183 -6.46 -7.54 -10.53
CA CYS A 183 -7.68 -8.18 -11.02
C CYS A 183 -8.65 -7.15 -11.62
N GLU A 184 -8.88 -6.04 -10.92
CA GLU A 184 -9.78 -4.98 -11.38
C GLU A 184 -9.29 -4.33 -12.68
N SER A 185 -8.01 -4.00 -12.78
CA SER A 185 -7.43 -3.40 -13.98
C SER A 185 -7.55 -4.31 -15.20
N LEU A 186 -7.27 -5.60 -15.04
CA LEU A 186 -7.42 -6.60 -16.11
C LEU A 186 -8.88 -6.79 -16.50
N TRP A 187 -9.83 -6.76 -15.55
CA TRP A 187 -11.26 -6.82 -15.87
C TRP A 187 -11.70 -5.59 -16.65
N HIS A 188 -11.30 -4.39 -16.24
CA HIS A 188 -11.61 -3.14 -16.93
C HIS A 188 -11.00 -3.11 -18.34
N ALA A 189 -9.77 -3.58 -18.49
CA ALA A 189 -9.07 -3.68 -19.76
C ALA A 189 -9.56 -4.82 -20.67
N ARG A 190 -10.44 -5.72 -20.19
CA ARG A 190 -10.92 -6.91 -20.92
C ARG A 190 -9.81 -7.88 -21.34
N LEU A 191 -8.76 -8.00 -20.53
CA LEU A 191 -7.60 -8.84 -20.81
C LEU A 191 -7.59 -10.08 -19.91
N ASP A 192 -7.33 -11.24 -20.50
CA ASP A 192 -7.14 -12.49 -19.75
C ASP A 192 -5.88 -12.38 -18.87
N PRO A 193 -5.97 -12.61 -17.55
CA PRO A 193 -4.84 -12.52 -16.64
C PRO A 193 -3.67 -13.45 -16.96
N ARG A 194 -3.92 -14.53 -17.72
CA ARG A 194 -2.95 -15.56 -18.09
C ARG A 194 -2.14 -15.20 -19.33
N ARG A 195 -2.58 -14.26 -20.14
CA ARG A 195 -1.85 -13.81 -21.34
C ARG A 195 -0.46 -13.31 -20.97
N ARG A 196 0.51 -13.54 -21.84
CA ARG A 196 1.87 -13.05 -21.64
C ARG A 196 1.94 -11.54 -21.82
N ALA A 197 2.65 -10.83 -20.96
CA ALA A 197 2.77 -9.37 -21.00
C ALA A 197 3.23 -8.87 -22.37
N LYS A 198 4.27 -9.49 -22.95
CA LYS A 198 4.80 -9.14 -24.29
C LYS A 198 3.86 -9.39 -25.46
N SER A 199 2.75 -10.12 -25.25
CA SER A 199 1.80 -10.42 -26.34
C SER A 199 0.78 -9.29 -26.58
N LEU A 200 0.77 -8.26 -25.73
CA LEU A 200 -0.17 -7.16 -25.90
C LEU A 200 0.25 -6.28 -27.08
N ASN A 201 -0.70 -5.98 -27.95
CA ASN A 201 -0.52 -4.96 -28.96
C ASN A 201 -0.60 -3.54 -28.35
N HIS A 202 -0.35 -2.52 -29.17
CA HIS A 202 -0.30 -1.14 -28.73
C HIS A 202 -1.63 -0.66 -28.12
N GLU A 203 -2.76 -1.01 -28.72
CA GLU A 203 -4.09 -0.63 -28.25
C GLU A 203 -4.43 -1.31 -26.92
N GLU A 204 -4.16 -2.59 -26.80
CA GLU A 204 -4.36 -3.35 -25.55
C GLU A 204 -3.50 -2.80 -24.42
N SER A 205 -2.23 -2.47 -24.69
CA SER A 205 -1.33 -1.83 -23.73
C SER A 205 -1.86 -0.48 -23.24
N ARG A 206 -2.31 0.39 -24.18
CA ARG A 206 -2.94 1.67 -23.83
C ARG A 206 -4.21 1.49 -23.00
N ARG A 207 -5.05 0.53 -23.38
CA ARG A 207 -6.30 0.23 -22.67
C ARG A 207 -6.01 -0.26 -21.23
N LEU A 208 -5.00 -1.12 -21.06
CA LEU A 208 -4.61 -1.59 -19.72
C LEU A 208 -4.00 -0.45 -18.88
N HIS A 209 -3.13 0.36 -19.43
CA HIS A 209 -2.59 1.54 -18.76
C HIS A 209 -3.71 2.48 -18.27
N LYS A 210 -4.65 2.83 -19.14
CA LYS A 210 -5.82 3.67 -18.79
C LYS A 210 -6.67 3.02 -17.71
N ALA A 211 -6.87 1.70 -17.77
CA ALA A 211 -7.63 0.97 -16.76
C ALA A 211 -6.94 1.00 -15.40
N ILE A 212 -5.62 0.79 -15.34
CA ILE A 212 -4.83 0.86 -14.10
C ILE A 212 -5.02 2.24 -13.44
N VAL A 213 -4.72 3.31 -14.17
CA VAL A 213 -4.81 4.67 -13.63
C VAL A 213 -6.22 5.01 -13.17
N SER A 214 -7.25 4.66 -13.96
CA SER A 214 -8.65 4.93 -13.62
C SER A 214 -9.12 4.16 -12.38
N VAL A 215 -8.76 2.88 -12.27
CA VAL A 215 -9.12 2.03 -11.12
C VAL A 215 -8.46 2.54 -9.84
N LEU A 216 -7.16 2.87 -9.91
CA LEU A 216 -6.42 3.37 -8.73
C LEU A 216 -6.93 4.74 -8.26
N ARG A 217 -7.21 5.67 -9.19
CA ARG A 217 -7.77 6.99 -8.82
C ARG A 217 -9.13 6.87 -8.18
N ARG A 218 -10.02 6.06 -8.75
CA ARG A 218 -11.34 5.81 -8.18
C ARG A 218 -11.26 5.15 -6.80
N ALA A 219 -10.33 4.22 -6.60
CA ALA A 219 -10.12 3.60 -5.30
C ALA A 219 -9.59 4.61 -4.29
N LEU A 220 -8.65 5.48 -4.68
CA LEU A 220 -8.15 6.55 -3.82
C LEU A 220 -9.27 7.52 -3.40
N GLU A 221 -10.13 7.90 -4.32
CA GLU A 221 -11.32 8.70 -4.01
C GLU A 221 -12.20 8.04 -2.93
N CYS A 222 -12.45 6.73 -3.08
CA CYS A 222 -13.19 5.97 -2.07
C CYS A 222 -12.46 5.87 -0.72
N CYS A 223 -11.13 5.83 -0.71
CA CYS A 223 -10.33 5.79 0.50
C CYS A 223 -10.27 7.14 1.23
N LEU A 224 -10.51 8.24 0.52
CA LEU A 224 -10.50 9.59 1.09
C LEU A 224 -11.90 10.10 1.52
N HIS A 225 -12.97 9.33 1.22
CA HIS A 225 -14.33 9.75 1.54
C HIS A 225 -15.16 8.58 2.15
N PRO A 226 -15.15 8.42 3.51
CA PRO A 226 -14.40 9.24 4.48
C PRO A 226 -12.90 8.97 4.47
N ALA A 227 -12.13 9.99 4.80
CA ALA A 227 -10.70 9.86 5.02
C ALA A 227 -10.41 9.01 6.27
N PRO A 228 -9.23 8.35 6.35
CA PRO A 228 -8.82 7.62 7.54
C PRO A 228 -8.89 8.46 8.82
N ASP A 229 -9.55 7.96 9.84
CA ASP A 229 -9.48 8.54 11.20
C ASP A 229 -8.55 7.69 12.05
N PHE A 230 -7.31 8.11 12.23
CA PHE A 230 -6.30 7.36 12.95
C PHE A 230 -6.54 7.28 14.47
N ARG A 231 -7.50 8.01 15.02
CA ARG A 231 -7.93 7.89 16.41
C ARG A 231 -8.81 6.67 16.64
N ASP A 232 -9.54 6.26 15.59
CA ASP A 232 -10.24 4.99 15.57
C ASP A 232 -9.26 3.88 15.18
N SER A 233 -8.94 2.98 16.12
CA SER A 233 -8.07 1.83 15.86
C SER A 233 -8.70 0.78 14.94
N GLN A 234 -9.98 0.92 14.62
CA GLN A 234 -10.69 0.05 13.69
C GLN A 234 -11.00 0.75 12.37
N TRP A 235 -10.44 1.97 12.15
CA TRP A 235 -10.58 2.61 10.87
C TRP A 235 -10.11 1.66 9.78
N TRP A 236 -10.87 1.47 8.78
CA TRP A 236 -10.49 0.67 7.63
C TRP A 236 -11.29 1.15 6.42
N PHE A 237 -10.74 0.94 5.27
CA PHE A 237 -11.31 1.42 4.01
C PHE A 237 -12.67 0.78 3.73
N GLN A 238 -13.71 1.37 4.31
CA GLN A 238 -15.09 0.98 4.04
C GLN A 238 -15.50 1.43 2.64
N GLY A 239 -16.35 0.66 1.98
CA GLY A 239 -16.89 1.06 0.68
C GLY A 239 -16.10 0.56 -0.55
N LEU A 240 -14.84 0.13 -0.42
CA LEU A 240 -14.09 -0.43 -1.56
C LEU A 240 -14.82 -1.59 -2.24
N LYS A 241 -15.50 -2.45 -1.51
CA LYS A 241 -16.30 -3.55 -2.08
C LYS A 241 -17.34 -3.08 -3.10
N ARG A 242 -17.88 -1.87 -2.97
CA ARG A 242 -18.89 -1.30 -3.89
C ARG A 242 -18.33 -1.01 -5.26
N ILE A 243 -17.05 -0.70 -5.36
CA ILE A 243 -16.40 -0.36 -6.64
C ILE A 243 -15.79 -1.58 -7.33
N LEU A 244 -15.60 -2.71 -6.63
CA LEU A 244 -15.00 -3.92 -7.19
C LEU A 244 -15.93 -4.61 -8.20
N ARG A 245 -15.35 -5.09 -9.27
CA ARG A 245 -16.05 -5.71 -10.42
C ARG A 245 -15.72 -7.18 -10.62
N ALA A 246 -14.53 -7.60 -10.20
CA ALA A 246 -14.03 -8.97 -10.33
C ALA A 246 -13.47 -9.52 -9.03
N TYR A 247 -12.64 -8.73 -8.31
CA TYR A 247 -11.96 -9.20 -7.12
C TYR A 247 -12.94 -9.60 -6.01
N ASP A 248 -12.70 -10.79 -5.41
CA ASP A 248 -13.51 -11.39 -4.32
C ASP A 248 -14.99 -11.61 -4.67
N ARG A 249 -15.28 -11.85 -5.99
CA ARG A 249 -16.63 -12.04 -6.51
C ARG A 249 -16.79 -13.38 -7.23
N GLU A 250 -16.09 -14.42 -6.75
CA GLU A 250 -16.23 -15.77 -7.32
C GLU A 250 -17.69 -16.24 -7.28
N GLY A 251 -18.19 -16.78 -8.39
CA GLY A 251 -19.56 -17.24 -8.55
C GLY A 251 -20.59 -16.14 -8.82
N GLU A 252 -20.29 -14.89 -8.47
CA GLU A 252 -21.21 -13.78 -8.75
C GLU A 252 -21.26 -13.41 -10.23
N PRO A 253 -22.40 -12.89 -10.73
CA PRO A 253 -22.54 -12.48 -12.12
C PRO A 253 -21.59 -11.32 -12.44
N CYS A 254 -20.87 -11.45 -13.55
CA CYS A 254 -20.08 -10.37 -14.13
C CYS A 254 -20.98 -9.18 -14.46
N ARG A 255 -20.67 -8.00 -13.91
CA ARG A 255 -21.48 -6.78 -14.12
C ARG A 255 -21.54 -6.28 -15.57
N ARG A 256 -20.79 -6.91 -16.49
CA ARG A 256 -20.80 -6.56 -17.92
C ARG A 256 -21.59 -7.55 -18.76
N CYS A 257 -21.57 -8.85 -18.47
CA CYS A 257 -22.13 -9.88 -19.35
C CYS A 257 -22.95 -10.96 -18.64
N GLY A 258 -23.12 -10.89 -17.31
CA GLY A 258 -23.88 -11.83 -16.51
C GLY A 258 -23.22 -13.19 -16.24
N VAL A 259 -22.16 -13.57 -16.98
CA VAL A 259 -21.46 -14.83 -16.74
C VAL A 259 -20.73 -14.79 -15.39
N ALA A 260 -20.79 -15.87 -14.62
CA ALA A 260 -20.15 -15.96 -13.32
C ALA A 260 -18.65 -15.66 -13.38
N ILE A 261 -18.16 -14.82 -12.46
CA ILE A 261 -16.75 -14.57 -12.21
C ILE A 261 -16.09 -15.88 -11.77
N ARG A 262 -14.96 -16.20 -12.35
CA ARG A 262 -14.16 -17.36 -12.00
C ARG A 262 -12.99 -16.96 -11.12
N ARG A 263 -12.59 -17.87 -10.26
CA ARG A 263 -11.35 -17.82 -9.51
C ARG A 263 -10.40 -18.89 -10.04
N ILE A 264 -9.13 -18.53 -10.21
CA ILE A 264 -8.02 -19.45 -10.46
C ILE A 264 -6.88 -19.09 -9.52
N GLU A 265 -5.99 -20.03 -9.26
CA GLU A 265 -4.73 -19.74 -8.60
C GLU A 265 -3.67 -19.40 -9.64
N GLN A 266 -2.92 -18.31 -9.41
CA GLN A 266 -1.87 -17.83 -10.31
C GLN A 266 -0.78 -17.14 -9.46
N GLY A 267 0.46 -17.62 -9.57
CA GLY A 267 1.57 -17.10 -8.78
C GLY A 267 1.34 -17.17 -7.26
N GLY A 268 0.70 -18.24 -6.75
CA GLY A 268 0.36 -18.43 -5.34
C GLY A 268 -0.74 -17.49 -4.82
N ARG A 269 -1.52 -16.86 -5.70
CA ARG A 269 -2.59 -15.91 -5.34
C ARG A 269 -3.87 -16.15 -6.13
N SER A 270 -5.01 -15.94 -5.48
CA SER A 270 -6.31 -15.99 -6.14
C SER A 270 -6.43 -14.89 -7.20
N THR A 271 -6.83 -15.26 -8.41
CA THR A 271 -7.08 -14.36 -9.53
C THR A 271 -8.54 -14.48 -9.94
N TYR A 272 -9.26 -13.37 -9.85
CA TYR A 272 -10.69 -13.29 -10.18
C TYR A 272 -10.88 -12.66 -11.56
N TRP A 273 -11.64 -13.29 -12.44
CA TRP A 273 -11.79 -12.84 -13.82
C TRP A 273 -13.06 -13.36 -14.49
N CYS A 274 -13.50 -12.71 -15.55
CA CYS A 274 -14.64 -13.12 -16.36
C CYS A 274 -14.17 -13.77 -17.67
N ARG A 275 -14.41 -15.08 -17.84
CA ARG A 275 -13.98 -15.83 -19.02
C ARG A 275 -14.60 -15.34 -20.36
N ARG A 276 -15.75 -14.65 -20.30
CA ARG A 276 -16.44 -14.14 -21.48
C ARG A 276 -15.92 -12.76 -21.90
N CYS A 277 -15.64 -11.89 -20.94
CA CYS A 277 -15.25 -10.51 -21.20
C CYS A 277 -13.75 -10.31 -21.38
N GLN A 278 -12.93 -11.18 -20.81
CA GLN A 278 -11.47 -11.05 -20.81
C GLN A 278 -10.88 -12.09 -21.78
N LYS A 279 -10.17 -11.58 -22.79
CA LYS A 279 -9.60 -12.37 -23.90
C LYS A 279 -8.08 -12.19 -23.98
#